data_bfee839d54b263456be097cd6bdd8db4
#
_entry.id   bfee839d54b263456be097cd6bdd8db4
#
_cell.length_a   1.000
_cell.length_b   1.000
_cell.length_c   1.000
_cell.angle_alpha   90.00
_cell.angle_beta   90.00
_cell.angle_gamma   90.00
#
_symmetry.space_group_name_H-M   'P 1'
#
loop_
_entity.id
_entity.type
_entity.pdbx_description
1 polymer ?
#
loop_
_entity_poly.entity_id
_entity_poly.type
_entity_poly.pdbx_seq_one_letter_code
_entity_poly.pdbx_strand_id
1 'polypeptide(L)'
;RYVENNKKMYSDGIFRKETYISHESKVKKLVAYNQQRSTPITYLYQLDKRFCNDFLDYIHLELKNSPLYRNNCLTFIKSFCSFCVEKGFMNDNPASGIKPFNRKLFQKRRKVIPAPVIQQIGEYLKIHDKHFLLSCYLLYYCYIRPIEQTRLKLQYFSVKECTLTIPAQDSKNRTTQTITIPRKVMMFMLDLGVFNYPPHYYLFSNDILPGEVQIDRRLISIRWSRLKKELNLDKDYTFYSLKDTGITEMLDKKLSNISVRDQARHSSLAITDVYTRHRAKADKAILDLDGAL
;
A
#
# COMPACT_ATOMS: atom_id res chain seq x y z
N ARG A 1 -23.55 -16.29 6.44
CA ARG A 1 -22.77 -17.31 5.71
C ARG A 1 -21.56 -16.72 4.97
N TYR A 2 -21.70 -15.72 4.07
CA TYR A 2 -20.54 -15.15 3.33
C TYR A 2 -19.49 -14.55 4.27
N VAL A 3 -19.90 -13.71 5.23
CA VAL A 3 -19.01 -13.10 6.22
C VAL A 3 -18.38 -14.15 7.13
N GLU A 4 -19.13 -15.15 7.54
CA GLU A 4 -18.64 -16.28 8.34
C GLU A 4 -17.60 -17.11 7.57
N ASN A 5 -17.87 -17.40 6.29
CA ASN A 5 -16.90 -18.08 5.44
C ASN A 5 -15.61 -17.27 5.32
N ASN A 6 -15.70 -15.95 5.08
CA ASN A 6 -14.54 -15.08 5.01
C ASN A 6 -13.79 -14.98 6.35
N LYS A 7 -14.51 -15.09 7.49
CA LYS A 7 -13.88 -15.15 8.82
C LYS A 7 -13.10 -16.45 8.99
N LYS A 8 -13.64 -17.60 8.56
CA LYS A 8 -12.92 -18.86 8.54
C LYS A 8 -11.69 -18.80 7.64
N MET A 9 -11.82 -18.28 6.40
CA MET A 9 -10.69 -18.08 5.50
C MET A 9 -9.62 -17.16 6.08
N TYR A 10 -10.01 -16.21 6.92
CA TYR A 10 -9.05 -15.39 7.66
C TYR A 10 -8.37 -16.19 8.79
N SER A 11 -9.11 -16.97 9.59
CA SER A 11 -8.53 -17.81 10.65
C SER A 11 -7.57 -18.86 10.10
N ASP A 12 -7.84 -19.39 8.90
CA ASP A 12 -7.01 -20.37 8.20
C ASP A 12 -5.83 -19.73 7.44
N GLY A 13 -5.62 -18.41 7.60
CA GLY A 13 -4.51 -17.68 6.96
C GLY A 13 -4.65 -17.45 5.46
N ILE A 14 -5.76 -17.90 4.83
CA ILE A 14 -6.04 -17.73 3.38
C ILE A 14 -6.30 -16.26 3.07
N PHE A 15 -7.16 -15.60 3.86
CA PHE A 15 -7.41 -14.17 3.75
C PHE A 15 -6.57 -13.38 4.74
N ARG A 16 -6.25 -12.13 4.37
CA ARG A 16 -5.71 -11.16 5.32
C ARG A 16 -6.83 -10.50 6.11
N LYS A 17 -6.52 -10.06 7.32
CA LYS A 17 -7.45 -9.32 8.19
C LYS A 17 -8.11 -8.16 7.46
N GLU A 18 -7.32 -7.38 6.71
CA GLU A 18 -7.81 -6.22 5.95
C GLU A 18 -8.81 -6.61 4.85
N THR A 19 -8.61 -7.76 4.19
CA THR A 19 -9.54 -8.27 3.18
C THR A 19 -10.86 -8.66 3.84
N TYR A 20 -10.82 -9.41 4.94
CA TYR A 20 -11.99 -9.77 5.71
C TYR A 20 -12.78 -8.54 6.16
N ILE A 21 -12.13 -7.59 6.84
CA ILE A 21 -12.76 -6.35 7.33
C ILE A 21 -13.36 -5.54 6.17
N SER A 22 -12.64 -5.46 5.03
CA SER A 22 -13.14 -4.77 3.84
C SER A 22 -14.40 -5.40 3.28
N HIS A 23 -14.48 -6.72 3.23
CA HIS A 23 -15.67 -7.45 2.77
C HIS A 23 -16.84 -7.27 3.75
N GLU A 24 -16.58 -7.42 5.05
CA GLU A 24 -17.61 -7.21 6.09
C GLU A 24 -18.23 -5.81 6.02
N SER A 25 -17.38 -4.78 5.88
CA SER A 25 -17.84 -3.38 5.73
C SER A 25 -18.72 -3.18 4.49
N LYS A 26 -18.38 -3.83 3.37
CA LYS A 26 -19.18 -3.72 2.14
C LYS A 26 -20.48 -4.52 2.22
N VAL A 27 -20.49 -5.66 2.92
CA VAL A 27 -21.76 -6.37 3.21
C VAL A 27 -22.70 -5.49 4.02
N LYS A 28 -22.19 -4.82 5.08
CA LYS A 28 -23.00 -3.88 5.88
C LYS A 28 -23.61 -2.77 5.01
N LYS A 29 -22.86 -2.23 4.05
CA LYS A 29 -23.37 -1.21 3.11
C LYS A 29 -24.42 -1.77 2.14
N LEU A 30 -24.23 -3.00 1.66
CA LEU A 30 -25.19 -3.67 0.78
C LEU A 30 -26.51 -3.91 1.49
N VAL A 31 -26.45 -4.36 2.75
CA VAL A 31 -27.65 -4.55 3.61
C VAL A 31 -28.35 -3.22 3.87
N ALA A 32 -27.60 -2.17 4.25
CA ALA A 32 -28.16 -0.84 4.49
C ALA A 32 -28.84 -0.28 3.22
N TYR A 33 -28.19 -0.44 2.05
CA TYR A 33 -28.80 -0.07 0.77
C TYR A 33 -30.11 -0.80 0.52
N ASN A 34 -30.14 -2.13 0.72
CA ASN A 34 -31.35 -2.92 0.53
C ASN A 34 -32.49 -2.49 1.46
N GLN A 35 -32.20 -2.15 2.71
CA GLN A 35 -33.18 -1.70 3.70
C GLN A 35 -33.80 -0.34 3.35
N GLN A 36 -33.10 0.52 2.63
CA GLN A 36 -33.59 1.86 2.23
C GLN A 36 -34.44 1.83 0.96
N ARG A 37 -34.49 0.70 0.24
CA ARG A 37 -35.30 0.59 -0.99
C ARG A 37 -36.78 0.59 -0.67
N SER A 38 -37.59 1.17 -1.55
CA SER A 38 -39.07 1.07 -1.49
C SER A 38 -39.54 -0.38 -1.54
N THR A 39 -38.81 -1.24 -2.25
CA THR A 39 -39.05 -2.68 -2.35
C THR A 39 -37.74 -3.42 -2.05
N PRO A 40 -37.46 -3.71 -0.75
CA PRO A 40 -36.28 -4.50 -0.38
C PRO A 40 -36.38 -5.92 -0.95
N ILE A 41 -35.22 -6.43 -1.44
CA ILE A 41 -35.15 -7.84 -1.82
C ILE A 41 -35.01 -8.72 -0.57
N THR A 42 -35.70 -9.87 -0.59
CA THR A 42 -35.67 -10.86 0.49
C THR A 42 -34.81 -12.07 0.12
N TYR A 43 -34.82 -12.44 -1.14
CA TYR A 43 -34.18 -13.65 -1.64
C TYR A 43 -33.03 -13.29 -2.60
N LEU A 44 -31.98 -14.12 -2.63
CA LEU A 44 -30.81 -13.91 -3.47
C LEU A 44 -31.11 -13.93 -4.97
N TYR A 45 -32.11 -14.70 -5.42
CA TYR A 45 -32.50 -14.72 -6.84
C TYR A 45 -33.06 -13.39 -7.34
N GLN A 46 -33.49 -12.51 -6.42
CA GLN A 46 -33.94 -11.15 -6.75
C GLN A 46 -32.76 -10.16 -6.95
N LEU A 47 -31.53 -10.60 -6.64
CA LEU A 47 -30.33 -9.81 -6.84
C LEU A 47 -29.92 -9.93 -8.31
N ASP A 48 -30.44 -9.02 -9.12
CA ASP A 48 -30.20 -8.94 -10.55
C ASP A 48 -29.14 -7.88 -10.91
N LYS A 49 -28.85 -7.76 -12.20
CA LYS A 49 -27.89 -6.75 -12.73
C LYS A 49 -28.32 -5.32 -12.40
N ARG A 50 -29.63 -5.04 -12.39
CA ARG A 50 -30.18 -3.72 -12.07
C ARG A 50 -29.91 -3.38 -10.61
N PHE A 51 -30.21 -4.29 -9.69
CA PHE A 51 -29.88 -4.12 -8.26
C PHE A 51 -28.39 -3.82 -8.04
N CYS A 52 -27.50 -4.55 -8.74
CA CYS A 52 -26.07 -4.33 -8.63
C CYS A 52 -25.65 -2.93 -9.10
N ASN A 53 -26.20 -2.44 -10.21
CA ASN A 53 -25.94 -1.10 -10.71
C ASN A 53 -26.48 -0.03 -9.75
N ASP A 54 -27.73 -0.15 -9.34
CA ASP A 54 -28.36 0.80 -8.42
C ASP A 54 -27.59 0.91 -7.08
N PHE A 55 -27.10 -0.23 -6.56
CA PHE A 55 -26.20 -0.20 -5.39
C PHE A 55 -24.89 0.55 -5.67
N LEU A 56 -24.28 0.37 -6.83
CA LEU A 56 -23.03 1.06 -7.18
C LEU A 56 -23.26 2.56 -7.37
N ASP A 57 -24.44 2.95 -7.88
CA ASP A 57 -24.83 4.35 -8.02
C ASP A 57 -25.13 4.97 -6.65
N TYR A 58 -25.81 4.26 -5.76
CA TYR A 58 -25.97 4.65 -4.36
C TYR A 58 -24.63 4.93 -3.68
N ILE A 59 -23.64 4.01 -3.85
CA ILE A 59 -22.30 4.18 -3.30
C ILE A 59 -21.62 5.45 -3.84
N HIS A 60 -21.77 5.73 -5.13
CA HIS A 60 -21.03 6.82 -5.78
C HIS A 60 -21.77 8.17 -5.71
N LEU A 61 -23.04 8.17 -6.03
CA LEU A 61 -23.83 9.40 -6.17
C LEU A 61 -24.41 9.87 -4.85
N GLU A 62 -25.04 8.95 -4.09
CA GLU A 62 -25.71 9.32 -2.83
C GLU A 62 -24.71 9.41 -1.67
N LEU A 63 -23.86 8.39 -1.49
CA LEU A 63 -22.84 8.40 -0.44
C LEU A 63 -21.59 9.21 -0.83
N LYS A 64 -21.55 9.80 -2.02
CA LYS A 64 -20.45 10.66 -2.54
C LYS A 64 -19.06 10.02 -2.42
N ASN A 65 -19.00 8.69 -2.54
CA ASN A 65 -17.72 7.99 -2.51
C ASN A 65 -16.96 8.17 -3.84
N SER A 66 -15.64 8.04 -3.77
CA SER A 66 -14.78 8.18 -4.94
C SER A 66 -15.06 7.10 -6.00
N PRO A 67 -14.81 7.38 -7.30
CA PRO A 67 -14.92 6.40 -8.38
C PRO A 67 -14.09 5.13 -8.12
N LEU A 68 -12.93 5.27 -7.48
CA LEU A 68 -12.10 4.13 -7.09
C LEU A 68 -12.80 3.25 -6.04
N TYR A 69 -13.47 3.85 -5.06
CA TYR A 69 -14.21 3.11 -4.05
C TYR A 69 -15.42 2.39 -4.66
N ARG A 70 -16.13 3.03 -5.58
CA ARG A 70 -17.21 2.39 -6.37
C ARG A 70 -16.68 1.16 -7.11
N ASN A 71 -15.52 1.25 -7.79
CA ASN A 71 -14.89 0.12 -8.46
C ASN A 71 -14.49 -1.01 -7.48
N ASN A 72 -14.06 -0.66 -6.27
CA ASN A 72 -13.78 -1.65 -5.22
C ASN A 72 -15.06 -2.34 -4.72
N CYS A 73 -16.20 -1.63 -4.68
CA CYS A 73 -17.50 -2.23 -4.39
C CYS A 73 -17.96 -3.14 -5.53
N LEU A 74 -17.71 -2.78 -6.79
CA LEU A 74 -17.98 -3.67 -7.93
C LEU A 74 -17.17 -4.96 -7.84
N THR A 75 -15.87 -4.90 -7.51
CA THR A 75 -15.05 -6.10 -7.31
C THR A 75 -15.61 -6.97 -6.18
N PHE A 76 -16.04 -6.34 -5.09
CA PHE A 76 -16.67 -7.05 -3.97
C PHE A 76 -17.98 -7.74 -4.40
N ILE A 77 -18.90 -7.04 -5.09
CA ILE A 77 -20.16 -7.63 -5.55
C ILE A 77 -19.91 -8.82 -6.46
N LYS A 78 -18.99 -8.70 -7.43
CA LYS A 78 -18.60 -9.81 -8.30
C LYS A 78 -18.13 -11.03 -7.49
N SER A 79 -17.27 -10.83 -6.50
CA SER A 79 -16.81 -11.91 -5.62
C SER A 79 -17.94 -12.50 -4.77
N PHE A 80 -18.84 -11.66 -4.26
CA PHE A 80 -19.99 -12.11 -3.49
C PHE A 80 -20.94 -12.96 -4.32
N CYS A 81 -21.30 -12.50 -5.52
CA CYS A 81 -22.17 -13.25 -6.42
C CYS A 81 -21.51 -14.56 -6.89
N SER A 82 -20.21 -14.55 -7.20
CA SER A 82 -19.47 -15.78 -7.54
C SER A 82 -19.52 -16.80 -6.40
N PHE A 83 -19.33 -16.35 -5.15
CA PHE A 83 -19.49 -17.23 -3.98
C PHE A 83 -20.91 -17.80 -3.90
N CYS A 84 -21.95 -17.01 -4.19
CA CYS A 84 -23.32 -17.48 -4.19
C CYS A 84 -23.58 -18.53 -5.28
N VAL A 85 -22.97 -18.37 -6.46
CA VAL A 85 -23.04 -19.36 -7.54
C VAL A 85 -22.31 -20.65 -7.14
N GLU A 86 -21.09 -20.56 -6.61
CA GLU A 86 -20.30 -21.72 -6.15
C GLU A 86 -21.02 -22.52 -5.05
N LYS A 87 -21.84 -21.86 -4.24
CA LYS A 87 -22.65 -22.50 -3.18
C LYS A 87 -24.04 -22.95 -3.64
N GLY A 88 -24.35 -22.79 -4.91
CA GLY A 88 -25.66 -23.16 -5.46
C GLY A 88 -26.82 -22.27 -5.03
N PHE A 89 -26.55 -21.05 -4.52
CA PHE A 89 -27.57 -20.09 -4.12
C PHE A 89 -28.07 -19.23 -5.29
N MET A 90 -27.32 -19.19 -6.39
CA MET A 90 -27.64 -18.47 -7.62
C MET A 90 -27.16 -19.29 -8.82
N ASN A 91 -27.84 -19.16 -9.96
CA ASN A 91 -27.46 -19.87 -11.19
C ASN A 91 -26.31 -19.15 -11.93
N ASP A 92 -26.28 -17.83 -11.89
CA ASP A 92 -25.29 -17.00 -12.58
C ASP A 92 -24.88 -15.78 -11.74
N ASN A 93 -23.84 -15.11 -12.15
CA ASN A 93 -23.35 -13.90 -11.49
C ASN A 93 -23.85 -12.64 -12.22
N PRO A 94 -24.88 -11.96 -11.71
CA PRO A 94 -25.48 -10.79 -12.37
C PRO A 94 -24.55 -9.59 -12.48
N ALA A 95 -23.48 -9.55 -11.66
CA ALA A 95 -22.50 -8.46 -11.70
C ALA A 95 -21.37 -8.71 -12.72
N SER A 96 -21.27 -9.90 -13.34
CA SER A 96 -20.14 -10.28 -14.21
C SER A 96 -19.90 -9.27 -15.34
N GLY A 97 -20.97 -8.86 -16.04
CA GLY A 97 -20.93 -7.94 -17.18
C GLY A 97 -20.85 -6.45 -16.81
N ILE A 98 -20.83 -6.08 -15.52
CA ILE A 98 -20.73 -4.68 -15.13
C ILE A 98 -19.29 -4.20 -15.28
N LYS A 99 -19.11 -3.10 -16.02
CA LYS A 99 -17.78 -2.50 -16.27
C LYS A 99 -17.37 -1.55 -15.14
N PRO A 100 -16.09 -1.56 -14.73
CA PRO A 100 -15.57 -0.56 -13.82
C PRO A 100 -15.44 0.80 -14.52
N PHE A 101 -15.48 1.89 -13.77
CA PHE A 101 -15.07 3.19 -14.27
C PHE A 101 -13.60 3.17 -14.69
N ASN A 102 -13.27 3.89 -15.74
CA ASN A 102 -11.90 3.95 -16.25
C ASN A 102 -10.98 4.62 -15.22
N ARG A 103 -10.02 3.86 -14.69
CA ARG A 103 -9.09 4.32 -13.66
C ARG A 103 -8.22 5.51 -14.10
N LYS A 104 -7.92 5.63 -15.40
CA LYS A 104 -7.11 6.73 -15.92
C LYS A 104 -7.74 8.10 -15.69
N LEU A 105 -9.08 8.17 -15.61
CA LEU A 105 -9.82 9.43 -15.42
C LEU A 105 -9.76 10.00 -14.00
N PHE A 106 -9.42 9.18 -13.00
CA PHE A 106 -9.43 9.59 -11.60
C PHE A 106 -8.22 9.11 -10.80
N GLN A 107 -7.20 8.59 -11.49
CA GLN A 107 -5.96 8.22 -10.82
C GLN A 107 -5.27 9.49 -10.33
N LYS A 108 -5.18 9.67 -8.99
CA LYS A 108 -4.38 10.76 -8.42
C LYS A 108 -2.94 10.59 -8.87
N ARG A 109 -2.38 11.64 -9.49
CA ARG A 109 -0.94 11.69 -9.74
C ARG A 109 -0.22 11.63 -8.40
N ARG A 110 0.75 10.75 -8.28
CA ARG A 110 1.60 10.67 -7.10
C ARG A 110 2.42 11.96 -7.02
N LYS A 111 2.43 12.59 -5.86
CA LYS A 111 3.25 13.78 -5.63
C LYS A 111 4.64 13.35 -5.16
N VAL A 112 5.64 13.70 -5.96
CA VAL A 112 7.05 13.63 -5.57
C VAL A 112 7.33 14.84 -4.68
N ILE A 113 7.98 14.62 -3.54
CA ILE A 113 8.36 15.67 -2.60
C ILE A 113 9.66 16.31 -3.10
N PRO A 114 9.74 17.65 -3.28
CA PRO A 114 10.96 18.31 -3.71
C PRO A 114 12.14 18.09 -2.76
N ALA A 115 13.36 18.05 -3.30
CA ALA A 115 14.56 17.80 -2.51
C ALA A 115 14.75 18.76 -1.31
N PRO A 116 14.49 20.09 -1.41
CA PRO A 116 14.57 20.98 -0.26
C PRO A 116 13.61 20.60 0.87
N VAL A 117 12.40 20.14 0.51
CA VAL A 117 11.39 19.71 1.52
C VAL A 117 11.80 18.38 2.17
N ILE A 118 12.39 17.44 1.40
CA ILE A 118 12.97 16.21 1.97
C ILE A 118 14.09 16.54 2.96
N GLN A 119 14.93 17.50 2.64
CA GLN A 119 15.99 17.97 3.53
C GLN A 119 15.42 18.58 4.80
N GLN A 120 14.45 19.49 4.69
CA GLN A 120 13.74 20.11 5.82
C GLN A 120 13.13 19.04 6.75
N ILE A 121 12.46 18.03 6.19
CA ILE A 121 11.92 16.89 6.95
C ILE A 121 13.02 16.17 7.71
N GLY A 122 14.13 15.88 7.03
CA GLY A 122 15.26 15.17 7.62
C GLY A 122 15.92 15.94 8.76
N GLU A 123 16.16 17.23 8.59
CA GLU A 123 16.76 18.13 9.61
C GLU A 123 15.86 18.27 10.83
N TYR A 124 14.58 18.51 10.62
CA TYR A 124 13.61 18.59 11.71
C TYR A 124 13.55 17.29 12.54
N LEU A 125 13.40 16.14 11.85
CA LEU A 125 13.25 14.86 12.54
C LEU A 125 14.56 14.38 13.22
N LYS A 126 15.73 14.77 12.74
CA LYS A 126 17.01 14.51 13.46
C LYS A 126 17.05 15.10 14.85
N ILE A 127 16.36 16.20 15.06
CA ILE A 127 16.31 16.90 16.36
C ILE A 127 15.14 16.39 17.19
N HIS A 128 13.96 16.25 16.58
CA HIS A 128 12.70 16.08 17.32
C HIS A 128 12.21 14.62 17.41
N ASP A 129 12.52 13.76 16.42
CA ASP A 129 12.04 12.37 16.41
C ASP A 129 12.90 11.45 15.51
N LYS A 130 14.05 11.04 16.04
CA LYS A 130 15.01 10.21 15.30
C LYS A 130 14.44 8.84 14.92
N HIS A 131 13.59 8.22 15.74
CA HIS A 131 13.00 6.92 15.45
C HIS A 131 11.94 7.02 14.33
N PHE A 132 11.18 8.10 14.28
CA PHE A 132 10.31 8.36 13.14
C PHE A 132 11.09 8.71 11.87
N LEU A 133 12.25 9.38 11.98
CA LEU A 133 13.17 9.57 10.86
C LEU A 133 13.64 8.22 10.30
N LEU A 134 13.93 7.23 11.14
CA LEU A 134 14.27 5.89 10.68
C LEU A 134 13.11 5.28 9.87
N SER A 135 11.87 5.41 10.33
CA SER A 135 10.69 4.97 9.56
C SER A 135 10.59 5.68 8.20
N CYS A 136 10.89 6.98 8.14
CA CYS A 136 10.98 7.73 6.88
C CYS A 136 12.10 7.19 5.98
N TYR A 137 13.28 6.93 6.52
CA TYR A 137 14.41 6.37 5.76
C TYR A 137 14.10 4.98 5.19
N LEU A 138 13.48 4.11 5.96
CA LEU A 138 13.08 2.79 5.49
C LEU A 138 12.06 2.86 4.34
N LEU A 139 11.17 3.84 4.35
CA LEU A 139 10.23 4.04 3.24
C LEU A 139 10.91 4.71 2.03
N TYR A 140 11.79 5.68 2.25
CA TYR A 140 12.42 6.47 1.20
C TYR A 140 13.55 5.73 0.48
N TYR A 141 14.47 5.09 1.23
CA TYR A 141 15.65 4.42 0.69
C TYR A 141 15.46 2.92 0.43
N CYS A 142 14.64 2.27 1.27
CA CYS A 142 14.46 0.81 1.24
C CYS A 142 13.10 0.41 0.71
N TYR A 143 12.21 1.35 0.44
CA TYR A 143 10.86 1.17 -0.11
C TYR A 143 9.96 0.23 0.70
N ILE A 144 10.24 0.05 2.00
CA ILE A 144 9.47 -0.80 2.89
C ILE A 144 8.13 -0.15 3.17
N ARG A 145 7.06 -0.86 2.80
CA ARG A 145 5.70 -0.34 2.93
C ARG A 145 5.33 -0.12 4.40
N PRO A 146 4.51 0.90 4.74
CA PRO A 146 4.14 1.19 6.14
C PRO A 146 3.57 -0.01 6.89
N ILE A 147 2.79 -0.87 6.23
CA ILE A 147 2.27 -2.09 6.85
C ILE A 147 3.36 -3.14 7.11
N GLU A 148 4.40 -3.19 6.29
CA GLU A 148 5.53 -4.07 6.51
C GLU A 148 6.42 -3.55 7.64
N GLN A 149 6.62 -2.23 7.73
CA GLN A 149 7.37 -1.61 8.83
C GLN A 149 6.82 -2.00 10.20
N THR A 150 5.49 -2.15 10.34
CA THR A 150 4.88 -2.56 11.62
C THR A 150 5.22 -4.01 12.01
N ARG A 151 5.74 -4.81 11.09
CA ARG A 151 6.03 -6.24 11.30
C ARG A 151 7.51 -6.56 11.33
N LEU A 152 8.38 -5.57 11.05
CA LEU A 152 9.82 -5.77 11.03
C LEU A 152 10.33 -6.15 12.43
N LYS A 153 11.05 -7.26 12.51
CA LYS A 153 11.79 -7.66 13.69
C LYS A 153 13.28 -7.41 13.51
N LEU A 154 13.99 -7.14 14.60
CA LEU A 154 15.43 -6.84 14.55
C LEU A 154 16.23 -7.98 13.95
N GLN A 155 15.85 -9.23 14.19
CA GLN A 155 16.49 -10.43 13.63
C GLN A 155 16.40 -10.55 12.10
N TYR A 156 15.59 -9.73 11.43
CA TYR A 156 15.48 -9.73 9.97
C TYR A 156 16.61 -8.95 9.29
N PHE A 157 17.36 -8.18 10.06
CA PHE A 157 18.45 -7.34 9.56
C PHE A 157 19.79 -8.05 9.71
N SER A 158 20.61 -8.05 8.64
CA SER A 158 22.02 -8.40 8.69
C SER A 158 22.86 -7.13 8.66
N VAL A 159 23.46 -6.79 9.79
CA VAL A 159 24.33 -5.60 9.89
C VAL A 159 25.56 -5.80 9.00
N LYS A 160 26.16 -7.00 9.02
CA LYS A 160 27.36 -7.34 8.23
C LYS A 160 27.12 -7.19 6.73
N GLU A 161 26.02 -7.72 6.22
CA GLU A 161 25.67 -7.72 4.80
C GLU A 161 24.90 -6.47 4.37
N CYS A 162 24.53 -5.59 5.32
CA CYS A 162 23.66 -4.44 5.07
C CYS A 162 22.38 -4.86 4.32
N THR A 163 21.70 -5.91 4.78
CA THR A 163 20.48 -6.44 4.17
C THR A 163 19.34 -6.57 5.16
N LEU A 164 18.12 -6.63 4.61
CA LEU A 164 16.89 -6.95 5.33
C LEU A 164 16.18 -8.07 4.59
N THR A 165 15.95 -9.19 5.26
CA THR A 165 15.13 -10.30 4.75
C THR A 165 13.76 -10.26 5.39
N ILE A 166 12.73 -9.94 4.59
CA ILE A 166 11.34 -9.90 5.03
C ILE A 166 10.71 -11.26 4.74
N PRO A 167 10.32 -12.04 5.77
CA PRO A 167 9.68 -13.35 5.59
C PRO A 167 8.32 -13.22 4.85
N ALA A 168 7.91 -14.28 4.16
CA ALA A 168 6.67 -14.33 3.39
C ALA A 168 5.43 -13.93 4.22
N GLN A 169 5.35 -14.35 5.46
CA GLN A 169 4.25 -14.03 6.38
C GLN A 169 4.11 -12.54 6.68
N ASP A 170 5.23 -11.81 6.72
CA ASP A 170 5.28 -10.38 7.04
C ASP A 170 5.30 -9.51 5.78
N SER A 171 5.66 -10.09 4.63
CA SER A 171 5.65 -9.42 3.33
C SER A 171 4.22 -9.21 2.82
N LYS A 172 3.97 -8.04 2.21
CA LYS A 172 2.68 -7.77 1.56
C LYS A 172 2.38 -8.74 0.42
N ASN A 173 3.41 -9.23 -0.27
CA ASN A 173 3.26 -10.09 -1.45
C ASN A 173 3.29 -11.60 -1.10
N ARG A 174 3.37 -11.96 0.18
CA ARG A 174 3.49 -13.37 0.66
C ARG A 174 4.68 -14.12 0.05
N THR A 175 5.77 -13.43 -0.22
CA THR A 175 7.04 -14.01 -0.68
C THR A 175 8.15 -13.50 0.22
N THR A 176 9.09 -14.39 0.59
CA THR A 176 10.30 -13.99 1.28
C THR A 176 11.18 -13.20 0.32
N GLN A 177 11.60 -12.01 0.72
CA GLN A 177 12.41 -11.13 -0.13
C GLN A 177 13.51 -10.47 0.69
N THR A 178 14.71 -10.48 0.14
CA THR A 178 15.86 -9.76 0.69
C THR A 178 16.10 -8.48 -0.10
N ILE A 179 16.32 -7.38 0.59
CA ILE A 179 16.65 -6.08 0.02
C ILE A 179 17.92 -5.52 0.63
N THR A 180 18.57 -4.63 -0.08
CA THR A 180 19.75 -3.91 0.40
C THR A 180 19.33 -2.73 1.28
N ILE A 181 19.99 -2.58 2.41
CA ILE A 181 19.89 -1.40 3.27
C ILE A 181 21.09 -0.49 2.96
N PRO A 182 20.88 0.73 2.45
CA PRO A 182 22.00 1.65 2.23
C PRO A 182 22.81 1.87 3.50
N ARG A 183 24.15 1.93 3.37
CA ARG A 183 25.06 2.09 4.53
C ARG A 183 24.64 3.24 5.43
N LYS A 184 24.22 4.38 4.86
CA LYS A 184 23.72 5.53 5.62
C LYS A 184 22.57 5.14 6.57
N VAL A 185 21.64 4.30 6.12
CA VAL A 185 20.49 3.86 6.92
C VAL A 185 20.94 2.87 7.99
N MET A 186 21.83 1.93 7.64
CA MET A 186 22.38 0.95 8.59
C MET A 186 23.18 1.65 9.69
N MET A 187 24.04 2.60 9.34
CA MET A 187 24.79 3.40 10.34
C MET A 187 23.85 4.18 11.26
N PHE A 188 22.80 4.77 10.71
CA PHE A 188 21.80 5.47 11.51
C PHE A 188 21.06 4.52 12.48
N MET A 189 20.80 3.28 12.08
CA MET A 189 20.22 2.25 12.96
C MET A 189 21.20 1.87 14.10
N LEU A 190 22.48 1.77 13.79
CA LEU A 190 23.52 1.52 14.79
C LEU A 190 23.64 2.69 15.78
N ASP A 191 23.66 3.93 15.28
CA ASP A 191 23.72 5.15 16.11
C ASP A 191 22.52 5.29 17.04
N LEU A 192 21.34 4.81 16.59
CA LEU A 192 20.13 4.74 17.44
C LEU A 192 20.16 3.60 18.45
N GLY A 193 21.14 2.70 18.38
CA GLY A 193 21.25 1.55 19.26
C GLY A 193 20.11 0.53 19.13
N VAL A 194 19.42 0.49 17.97
CA VAL A 194 18.27 -0.42 17.81
C VAL A 194 18.66 -1.90 17.93
N PHE A 195 19.90 -2.25 17.61
CA PHE A 195 20.41 -3.62 17.74
C PHE A 195 20.88 -4.00 19.17
N ASN A 196 20.78 -3.10 20.13
CA ASN A 196 21.00 -3.39 21.54
C ASN A 196 19.79 -4.06 22.21
N TYR A 197 18.65 -4.10 21.48
CA TYR A 197 17.43 -4.78 21.93
C TYR A 197 17.43 -6.25 21.50
N PRO A 198 16.62 -7.11 22.16
CA PRO A 198 16.50 -8.52 21.80
C PRO A 198 16.12 -8.72 20.32
N PRO A 199 16.73 -9.70 19.61
CA PRO A 199 16.52 -9.89 18.17
C PRO A 199 15.07 -10.15 17.74
N HIS A 200 14.26 -10.72 18.63
CA HIS A 200 12.84 -11.01 18.37
C HIS A 200 11.91 -9.79 18.50
N TYR A 201 12.40 -8.67 19.04
CA TYR A 201 11.63 -7.44 19.17
C TYR A 201 11.29 -6.84 17.80
N TYR A 202 10.13 -6.19 17.74
CA TYR A 202 9.80 -5.35 16.59
C TYR A 202 10.69 -4.11 16.56
N LEU A 203 11.12 -3.72 15.36
CA LEU A 203 11.88 -2.49 15.16
C LEU A 203 11.09 -1.26 15.62
N PHE A 204 9.77 -1.31 15.43
CA PHE A 204 8.84 -0.28 15.86
C PHE A 204 7.75 -0.90 16.73
N SER A 205 7.68 -0.45 17.96
CA SER A 205 6.69 -0.77 18.97
C SER A 205 6.07 0.52 19.50
N ASN A 206 5.69 0.56 20.77
CA ASN A 206 5.17 1.76 21.40
C ASN A 206 6.15 2.93 21.23
N ASP A 207 5.61 4.12 20.94
CA ASP A 207 6.39 5.35 20.66
C ASP A 207 7.41 5.26 19.52
N ILE A 208 7.22 4.26 18.64
CA ILE A 208 8.14 3.99 17.50
C ILE A 208 9.55 3.54 17.98
N LEU A 209 9.69 3.11 19.22
CA LEU A 209 10.90 2.50 19.74
C LEU A 209 10.88 0.97 19.53
N PRO A 210 12.03 0.29 19.53
CA PRO A 210 12.06 -1.18 19.53
C PRO A 210 11.34 -1.77 20.75
N GLY A 211 10.59 -2.86 20.55
CA GLY A 211 9.87 -3.51 21.65
C GLY A 211 9.10 -4.76 21.24
N GLU A 212 8.48 -5.42 22.24
CA GLU A 212 7.80 -6.71 22.07
C GLU A 212 6.47 -6.60 21.31
N VAL A 213 5.80 -5.44 21.39
CA VAL A 213 4.46 -5.26 20.87
C VAL A 213 4.51 -4.64 19.48
N GLN A 214 3.83 -5.24 18.53
CA GLN A 214 3.70 -4.69 17.17
C GLN A 214 2.99 -3.34 17.19
N ILE A 215 3.59 -2.32 16.58
CA ILE A 215 3.00 -0.99 16.47
C ILE A 215 1.72 -0.98 15.63
N ASP A 216 0.72 -0.19 16.03
CA ASP A 216 -0.43 0.12 15.16
C ASP A 216 0.01 1.03 14.01
N ARG A 217 -0.31 0.64 12.78
CA ARG A 217 -0.02 1.43 11.56
C ARG A 217 -0.54 2.87 11.64
N ARG A 218 -1.61 3.13 12.39
CA ARG A 218 -2.17 4.47 12.57
C ARG A 218 -1.18 5.44 13.21
N LEU A 219 -0.30 4.95 14.10
CA LEU A 219 0.70 5.80 14.76
C LEU A 219 1.67 6.42 13.76
N ILE A 220 2.12 5.67 12.75
CA ILE A 220 2.95 6.21 11.66
C ILE A 220 2.21 7.34 10.92
N SER A 221 0.93 7.13 10.62
CA SER A 221 0.10 8.14 9.93
C SER A 221 -0.15 9.37 10.79
N ILE A 222 -0.34 9.20 12.10
CA ILE A 222 -0.52 10.31 13.05
C ILE A 222 0.76 11.14 13.14
N ARG A 223 1.94 10.50 13.28
CA ARG A 223 3.23 11.22 13.33
C ARG A 223 3.50 11.98 12.02
N TRP A 224 3.20 11.37 10.87
CA TRP A 224 3.29 12.07 9.59
C TRP A 224 2.36 13.27 9.50
N SER A 225 1.13 13.16 10.00
CA SER A 225 0.17 14.26 10.02
C SER A 225 0.62 15.41 10.93
N ARG A 226 1.22 15.09 12.10
CA ARG A 226 1.82 16.10 12.99
C ARG A 226 2.98 16.80 12.29
N LEU A 227 3.92 16.04 11.73
CA LEU A 227 5.06 16.58 11.00
C LEU A 227 4.63 17.54 9.88
N LYS A 228 3.62 17.15 9.08
CA LYS A 228 3.07 18.03 8.04
C LYS A 228 2.56 19.35 8.59
N LYS A 229 1.90 19.32 9.72
CA LYS A 229 1.39 20.52 10.39
C LYS A 229 2.52 21.41 10.91
N GLU A 230 3.51 20.82 11.58
CA GLU A 230 4.66 21.55 12.14
C GLU A 230 5.50 22.23 11.04
N LEU A 231 5.72 21.56 9.94
CA LEU A 231 6.52 22.09 8.82
C LEU A 231 5.70 22.78 7.74
N ASN A 232 4.40 22.97 7.95
CA ASN A 232 3.45 23.54 6.99
C ASN A 232 3.58 22.93 5.57
N LEU A 233 3.68 21.61 5.51
CA LEU A 233 3.85 20.89 4.23
C LEU A 233 2.53 20.80 3.45
N ASP A 234 2.66 20.67 2.12
CA ASP A 234 1.52 20.46 1.24
C ASP A 234 0.62 19.30 1.73
N LYS A 235 -0.67 19.56 1.80
CA LYS A 235 -1.70 18.59 2.26
C LYS A 235 -1.68 17.28 1.49
N ASP A 236 -1.28 17.32 0.23
CA ASP A 236 -1.24 16.16 -0.66
C ASP A 236 0.01 15.28 -0.45
N TYR A 237 1.02 15.72 0.30
CA TYR A 237 2.14 14.88 0.67
C TYR A 237 1.68 13.84 1.71
N THR A 238 1.56 12.61 1.28
CA THR A 238 1.29 11.46 2.15
C THR A 238 2.60 10.86 2.63
N PHE A 239 2.56 10.08 3.71
CA PHE A 239 3.75 9.32 4.11
C PHE A 239 4.29 8.45 2.97
N TYR A 240 3.39 7.87 2.16
CA TYR A 240 3.76 7.06 0.99
C TYR A 240 4.45 7.86 -0.14
N SER A 241 4.30 9.18 -0.15
CA SER A 241 5.01 10.06 -1.10
C SER A 241 6.53 9.97 -0.95
N LEU A 242 7.04 9.62 0.24
CA LEU A 242 8.47 9.34 0.46
C LEU A 242 8.95 8.19 -0.43
N LYS A 243 8.17 7.10 -0.53
CA LYS A 243 8.51 5.97 -1.42
C LYS A 243 8.53 6.41 -2.89
N ASP A 244 7.50 7.14 -3.30
CA ASP A 244 7.39 7.61 -4.68
C ASP A 244 8.56 8.54 -5.03
N THR A 245 8.96 9.42 -4.09
CA THR A 245 10.11 10.32 -4.24
C THR A 245 11.42 9.53 -4.33
N GLY A 246 11.67 8.59 -3.42
CA GLY A 246 12.89 7.81 -3.41
C GLY A 246 13.07 6.95 -4.67
N ILE A 247 11.99 6.34 -5.18
CA ILE A 247 12.03 5.58 -6.44
C ILE A 247 12.37 6.51 -7.61
N THR A 248 11.70 7.67 -7.71
CA THR A 248 11.95 8.64 -8.77
C THR A 248 13.42 9.12 -8.74
N GLU A 249 13.95 9.40 -7.55
CA GLU A 249 15.35 9.83 -7.39
C GLU A 249 16.35 8.74 -7.79
N MET A 250 16.09 7.47 -7.48
CA MET A 250 16.95 6.37 -7.93
C MET A 250 16.98 6.26 -9.46
N LEU A 251 15.83 6.41 -10.11
CA LEU A 251 15.74 6.38 -11.57
C LEU A 251 16.43 7.61 -12.18
N ASP A 252 16.28 8.79 -11.58
CA ASP A 252 16.97 10.01 -12.01
C ASP A 252 18.51 9.88 -11.87
N LYS A 253 18.99 9.08 -10.90
CA LYS A 253 20.42 8.72 -10.74
C LYS A 253 20.90 7.62 -11.69
N LYS A 254 20.09 7.25 -12.68
CA LYS A 254 20.40 6.25 -13.71
C LYS A 254 20.67 4.82 -13.18
N LEU A 255 20.13 4.47 -12.02
CA LEU A 255 20.07 3.07 -11.61
C LEU A 255 19.15 2.28 -12.55
N SER A 256 19.52 1.04 -12.85
CA SER A 256 18.72 0.23 -13.79
C SER A 256 17.29 0.03 -13.30
N ASN A 257 16.31 0.07 -14.20
CA ASN A 257 14.90 -0.17 -13.88
C ASN A 257 14.71 -1.54 -13.20
N ILE A 258 15.54 -2.53 -13.52
CA ILE A 258 15.53 -3.86 -12.90
C ILE A 258 15.95 -3.76 -11.44
N SER A 259 17.07 -3.11 -11.14
CA SER A 259 17.55 -2.92 -9.75
C SER A 259 16.54 -2.16 -8.90
N VAL A 260 15.90 -1.12 -9.45
CA VAL A 260 14.87 -0.35 -8.76
C VAL A 260 13.61 -1.18 -8.55
N ARG A 261 13.19 -1.98 -9.55
CA ARG A 261 12.07 -2.92 -9.44
C ARG A 261 12.28 -3.89 -8.28
N ASP A 262 13.45 -4.53 -8.23
CA ASP A 262 13.78 -5.57 -7.26
C ASP A 262 13.88 -4.97 -5.86
N GLN A 263 14.58 -3.85 -5.70
CA GLN A 263 14.64 -3.12 -4.42
C GLN A 263 13.26 -2.65 -3.95
N ALA A 264 12.40 -2.16 -4.86
CA ALA A 264 11.04 -1.72 -4.54
C ALA A 264 10.04 -2.88 -4.39
N ARG A 265 10.48 -4.10 -4.74
CA ARG A 265 9.66 -5.33 -4.72
C ARG A 265 8.38 -5.15 -5.51
N HIS A 266 8.53 -4.65 -6.75
CA HIS A 266 7.45 -4.54 -7.70
C HIS A 266 7.28 -5.86 -8.47
N SER A 267 6.03 -6.27 -8.69
CA SER A 267 5.73 -7.52 -9.41
C SER A 267 6.00 -7.46 -10.92
N SER A 268 6.21 -6.26 -11.47
CA SER A 268 6.55 -6.06 -12.89
C SER A 268 7.31 -4.74 -13.10
N LEU A 269 8.04 -4.66 -14.21
CA LEU A 269 8.70 -3.42 -14.64
C LEU A 269 7.70 -2.29 -14.93
N ALA A 270 6.51 -2.63 -15.45
CA ALA A 270 5.46 -1.64 -15.73
C ALA A 270 5.07 -0.80 -14.48
N ILE A 271 5.18 -1.39 -13.27
CA ILE A 271 4.94 -0.65 -12.03
C ILE A 271 6.08 0.35 -11.76
N THR A 272 7.31 -0.01 -12.08
CA THR A 272 8.48 0.87 -11.92
C THR A 272 8.49 1.96 -12.98
N ASP A 273 8.08 1.63 -14.19
CA ASP A 273 8.03 2.56 -15.31
C ASP A 273 7.10 3.77 -15.11
N VAL A 274 6.08 3.62 -14.26
CA VAL A 274 5.22 4.75 -13.84
C VAL A 274 6.02 5.90 -13.19
N TYR A 275 7.20 5.61 -12.63
CA TYR A 275 8.09 6.59 -12.00
C TYR A 275 9.15 7.13 -12.96
N THR A 276 9.32 6.49 -14.13
CA THR A 276 10.26 6.96 -15.15
C THR A 276 9.71 8.26 -15.75
N ARG A 277 10.51 9.31 -15.69
CA ARG A 277 10.15 10.55 -16.37
C ARG A 277 10.39 10.35 -17.86
N HIS A 278 9.32 10.05 -18.61
CA HIS A 278 9.38 10.05 -20.07
C HIS A 278 9.77 11.46 -20.55
N ARG A 279 11.03 11.66 -20.84
CA ARG A 279 11.50 12.90 -21.45
C ARG A 279 11.09 12.86 -22.92
N ALA A 280 10.24 13.79 -23.34
CA ALA A 280 9.89 14.01 -24.75
C ALA A 280 11.09 14.55 -25.58
N LYS A 281 12.31 14.52 -25.04
CA LYS A 281 13.55 15.00 -25.69
C LYS A 281 14.42 13.81 -26.05
N ALA A 282 15.09 13.92 -27.20
CA ALA A 282 16.12 12.98 -27.62
C ALA A 282 17.15 12.73 -26.49
N ASP A 283 17.44 11.46 -26.22
CA ASP A 283 18.46 11.10 -25.23
C ASP A 283 19.83 11.27 -25.87
N LYS A 284 20.67 12.11 -25.27
CA LYS A 284 22.03 12.36 -25.76
C LYS A 284 22.87 11.08 -25.84
N ALA A 285 22.61 10.12 -24.95
CA ALA A 285 23.32 8.83 -24.98
C ALA A 285 23.02 8.01 -26.24
N ILE A 286 21.87 8.26 -26.89
CA ILE A 286 21.52 7.62 -28.16
C ILE A 286 22.18 8.35 -29.33
N LEU A 287 22.42 9.66 -29.22
CA LEU A 287 23.10 10.44 -30.25
C LEU A 287 24.57 10.01 -30.43
N ASP A 288 25.19 9.55 -29.34
CA ASP A 288 26.61 9.16 -29.32
C ASP A 288 26.76 7.61 -29.38
N LEU A 289 25.69 6.90 -29.76
CA LEU A 289 25.73 5.45 -29.90
C LEU A 289 26.53 5.05 -31.13
N ASP A 290 27.75 4.59 -30.90
CA ASP A 290 28.60 3.99 -31.93
C ASP A 290 28.45 2.47 -31.87
N GLY A 291 27.74 1.90 -32.83
CA GLY A 291 27.43 0.47 -32.94
C GLY A 291 28.31 -0.23 -33.96
N ALA A 292 28.31 -1.56 -33.93
CA ALA A 292 29.09 -2.41 -34.85
C ALA A 292 28.47 -2.57 -36.26
N LEU A 293 27.47 -1.79 -36.66
CA LEU A 293 26.88 -1.76 -38.01
C LEU A 293 27.45 -0.62 -38.81
#